data_2fb9646712cf70cd884c7185e42279fc
#
_entry.id   2fb9646712cf70cd884c7185e42279fc
#
_cell.length_a   1.000
_cell.length_b   1.000
_cell.length_c   1.000
_cell.angle_alpha   90.00
_cell.angle_beta   90.00
_cell.angle_gamma   90.00
#
_symmetry.space_group_name_H-M   'P 1'
#
loop_
_entity.id
_entity.type
_entity.pdbx_description
1 polymer ?
#
loop_
_entity_poly.entity_id
_entity_poly.type
_entity_poly.pdbx_seq_one_letter_code
_entity_poly.pdbx_strand_id
1 'polypeptide(L)'
;MQKKDAWIAYSKIALLCILGSFGTTYFTCQSCHSDAGKYLWVTFFSSVLWVSLWVGNELLTIYISCRISWVEFPLKRFIIGVTSTMLYTVSVVMIIVLVWERVMHFRFGSYFEMVFTSLIITFFISLFLHGKEFLVRWKAAAVDAEASKRESMMAQYESLKSQVNPHFLFNSLNALTNLVYEDQDKAAKFIKQLSEVYRYVLDTRNREVVGLEEELQFLKAYLFLQQIRFGDKLQIKIELNGVESPVAPLAFQMLIENAIKHNVISQEDPLTIRLYSTQNYLVVENNLQKKSVLREDSPGIGLDNIRKRYTFLSDQPIEVNQTEKLFSVRLPILKTALA
;
A
#
# COMPACT_ATOMS: atom_id res chain seq x y z
N MET A 1 11.82 -10.44 -19.51
CA MET A 1 12.92 -10.76 -20.44
C MET A 1 12.30 -11.39 -21.68
N GLN A 2 12.46 -10.79 -22.85
CA GLN A 2 11.90 -11.36 -24.09
C GLN A 2 12.59 -12.69 -24.38
N LYS A 3 11.87 -13.68 -24.96
CA LYS A 3 12.41 -15.02 -25.31
C LYS A 3 13.75 -14.95 -26.05
N LYS A 4 13.95 -13.92 -26.86
CA LYS A 4 15.17 -13.69 -27.65
C LYS A 4 16.41 -13.42 -26.76
N ASP A 5 16.25 -12.66 -25.66
CA ASP A 5 17.35 -12.33 -24.76
C ASP A 5 17.79 -13.55 -23.94
N ALA A 6 16.84 -14.41 -23.57
CA ALA A 6 17.14 -15.68 -22.90
C ALA A 6 17.96 -16.63 -23.80
N TRP A 7 17.58 -16.78 -25.07
CA TRP A 7 18.35 -17.60 -26.03
C TRP A 7 19.79 -17.10 -26.22
N ILE A 8 19.97 -15.78 -26.31
CA ILE A 8 21.32 -15.18 -26.41
C ILE A 8 22.13 -15.44 -25.14
N ALA A 9 21.53 -15.37 -23.96
CA ALA A 9 22.20 -15.68 -22.71
C ALA A 9 22.65 -17.16 -22.66
N TYR A 10 21.76 -18.10 -22.95
CA TYR A 10 22.12 -19.55 -22.96
C TYR A 10 23.17 -19.90 -24.02
N SER A 11 23.13 -19.30 -25.20
CA SER A 11 24.16 -19.53 -26.22
C SER A 11 25.56 -19.04 -25.79
N LYS A 12 25.62 -17.89 -25.08
CA LYS A 12 26.87 -17.37 -24.51
C LYS A 12 27.41 -18.30 -23.41
N ILE A 13 26.56 -18.80 -22.54
CA ILE A 13 26.93 -19.73 -21.47
C ILE A 13 27.45 -21.03 -22.08
N ALA A 14 26.73 -21.60 -23.04
CA ALA A 14 27.16 -22.80 -23.74
C ALA A 14 28.54 -22.61 -24.41
N LEU A 15 28.76 -21.48 -25.08
CA LEU A 15 30.04 -21.17 -25.70
C LEU A 15 31.16 -21.08 -24.64
N LEU A 16 30.93 -20.43 -23.50
CA LEU A 16 31.91 -20.36 -22.40
C LEU A 16 32.20 -21.72 -21.81
N CYS A 17 31.20 -22.59 -21.64
CA CYS A 17 31.41 -23.99 -21.19
C CYS A 17 32.26 -24.80 -22.17
N ILE A 18 32.01 -24.65 -23.48
CA ILE A 18 32.79 -25.31 -24.52
C ILE A 18 34.24 -24.80 -24.52
N LEU A 19 34.45 -23.50 -24.49
CA LEU A 19 35.81 -22.92 -24.42
C LEU A 19 36.55 -23.36 -23.14
N GLY A 20 35.85 -23.36 -21.99
CA GLY A 20 36.39 -23.80 -20.72
C GLY A 20 36.77 -25.29 -20.74
N SER A 21 36.00 -26.12 -21.45
CA SER A 21 36.33 -27.56 -21.58
C SER A 21 37.62 -27.83 -22.37
N PHE A 22 37.95 -27.04 -23.37
CA PHE A 22 39.26 -27.11 -24.06
C PHE A 22 40.41 -26.84 -23.09
N GLY A 23 40.30 -25.79 -22.29
CA GLY A 23 41.34 -25.47 -21.30
C GLY A 23 41.47 -26.55 -20.23
N THR A 24 40.38 -27.02 -19.65
CA THR A 24 40.41 -28.07 -18.63
C THR A 24 40.98 -29.38 -19.17
N THR A 25 40.58 -29.79 -20.37
CA THR A 25 41.13 -31.00 -21.01
C THR A 25 42.63 -30.87 -21.23
N TYR A 26 43.13 -29.71 -21.63
CA TYR A 26 44.55 -29.45 -21.80
C TYR A 26 45.34 -29.68 -20.49
N PHE A 27 44.83 -29.14 -19.38
CA PHE A 27 45.53 -29.27 -18.09
C PHE A 27 45.34 -30.62 -17.40
N THR A 28 44.22 -31.32 -17.63
CA THR A 28 43.89 -32.56 -16.89
C THR A 28 44.29 -33.84 -17.63
N CYS A 29 44.36 -33.83 -18.97
CA CYS A 29 44.62 -35.00 -19.77
C CYS A 29 46.03 -34.95 -20.41
N GLN A 30 47.09 -35.23 -19.65
CA GLN A 30 48.47 -35.28 -20.21
C GLN A 30 48.60 -36.25 -21.38
N SER A 31 47.93 -37.41 -21.31
CA SER A 31 47.97 -38.41 -22.40
C SER A 31 47.23 -37.96 -23.67
N CYS A 32 46.47 -36.87 -23.63
CA CYS A 32 45.78 -36.30 -24.78
C CYS A 32 46.71 -35.40 -25.61
N HIS A 33 47.83 -34.94 -25.09
CA HIS A 33 48.74 -34.03 -25.79
C HIS A 33 49.42 -34.70 -27.02
N SER A 34 49.55 -36.00 -27.02
CA SER A 34 50.17 -36.77 -28.11
C SER A 34 49.15 -37.30 -29.14
N ASP A 35 47.87 -37.19 -28.89
CA ASP A 35 46.77 -37.68 -29.75
C ASP A 35 45.64 -36.67 -29.85
N ALA A 36 45.60 -35.97 -30.98
CA ALA A 36 44.58 -34.97 -31.28
C ALA A 36 43.17 -35.55 -31.32
N GLY A 37 42.99 -36.78 -31.76
CA GLY A 37 41.69 -37.46 -31.78
C GLY A 37 41.17 -37.67 -30.35
N LYS A 38 42.01 -38.21 -29.49
CA LYS A 38 41.73 -38.42 -28.07
C LYS A 38 41.41 -37.09 -27.35
N TYR A 39 42.20 -36.04 -27.64
CA TYR A 39 41.98 -34.70 -27.09
C TYR A 39 40.59 -34.17 -27.47
N LEU A 40 40.19 -34.24 -28.74
CA LEU A 40 38.89 -33.78 -29.20
C LEU A 40 37.73 -34.57 -28.57
N TRP A 41 37.86 -35.87 -28.41
CA TRP A 41 36.83 -36.70 -27.78
C TRP A 41 36.67 -36.40 -26.29
N VAL A 42 37.74 -36.23 -25.55
CA VAL A 42 37.69 -35.86 -24.12
C VAL A 42 37.12 -34.44 -23.94
N THR A 43 37.49 -33.53 -24.83
CA THR A 43 36.92 -32.16 -24.84
C THR A 43 35.44 -32.15 -25.14
N PHE A 44 35.01 -32.99 -26.11
CA PHE A 44 33.56 -33.09 -26.43
C PHE A 44 32.77 -33.65 -25.23
N PHE A 45 33.27 -34.71 -24.59
CA PHE A 45 32.67 -35.24 -23.36
C PHE A 45 32.58 -34.18 -22.25
N SER A 46 33.67 -33.49 -21.98
CA SER A 46 33.74 -32.41 -20.99
C SER A 46 32.76 -31.27 -21.33
N SER A 47 32.65 -30.91 -22.60
CA SER A 47 31.71 -29.86 -23.07
C SER A 47 30.25 -30.25 -22.80
N VAL A 48 29.86 -31.47 -23.16
CA VAL A 48 28.50 -31.98 -22.90
C VAL A 48 28.21 -32.00 -21.41
N LEU A 49 29.15 -32.43 -20.59
CA LEU A 49 29.00 -32.45 -19.13
C LEU A 49 28.83 -31.05 -18.56
N TRP A 50 29.71 -30.12 -18.93
CA TRP A 50 29.66 -28.74 -18.41
C TRP A 50 28.39 -27.99 -18.82
N VAL A 51 27.99 -28.11 -20.10
CA VAL A 51 26.77 -27.49 -20.57
C VAL A 51 25.54 -28.08 -19.87
N SER A 52 25.46 -29.39 -19.73
CA SER A 52 24.35 -30.07 -19.05
C SER A 52 24.27 -29.66 -17.58
N LEU A 53 25.38 -29.64 -16.87
CA LEU A 53 25.40 -29.22 -15.46
C LEU A 53 25.02 -27.75 -15.28
N TRP A 54 25.54 -26.86 -16.12
CA TRP A 54 25.25 -25.43 -15.98
C TRP A 54 23.80 -25.11 -16.32
N VAL A 55 23.37 -25.44 -17.55
CA VAL A 55 22.01 -25.10 -18.04
C VAL A 55 20.93 -25.79 -17.21
N GLY A 56 21.17 -27.07 -16.88
CA GLY A 56 20.19 -27.82 -16.11
C GLY A 56 20.05 -27.35 -14.66
N ASN A 57 21.14 -27.04 -13.98
CA ASN A 57 21.08 -26.45 -12.63
C ASN A 57 20.41 -25.06 -12.64
N GLU A 58 20.63 -24.24 -13.68
CA GLU A 58 19.97 -22.95 -13.85
C GLU A 58 18.47 -23.12 -14.04
N LEU A 59 18.04 -24.00 -14.96
CA LEU A 59 16.61 -24.28 -15.19
C LEU A 59 15.93 -24.82 -13.93
N LEU A 60 16.60 -25.72 -13.19
CA LEU A 60 16.10 -26.23 -11.92
C LEU A 60 15.94 -25.12 -10.88
N THR A 61 16.92 -24.23 -10.78
CA THR A 61 16.87 -23.07 -9.87
C THR A 61 15.73 -22.14 -10.23
N ILE A 62 15.52 -21.83 -11.52
CA ILE A 62 14.38 -21.02 -11.99
C ILE A 62 13.06 -21.70 -11.62
N TYR A 63 12.92 -23.00 -11.89
CA TYR A 63 11.70 -23.75 -11.55
C TYR A 63 11.36 -23.68 -10.06
N ILE A 64 12.37 -23.88 -9.18
CA ILE A 64 12.17 -23.80 -7.74
C ILE A 64 11.83 -22.35 -7.32
N SER A 65 12.45 -21.33 -7.93
CA SER A 65 12.18 -19.91 -7.67
C SER A 65 10.74 -19.51 -7.96
N CYS A 66 10.12 -20.15 -8.95
CA CYS A 66 8.68 -19.95 -9.24
C CYS A 66 7.74 -20.58 -8.21
N ARG A 67 8.23 -21.53 -7.40
CA ARG A 67 7.42 -22.29 -6.43
C ARG A 67 7.62 -21.88 -4.98
N ILE A 68 8.83 -21.43 -4.63
CA ILE A 68 9.22 -21.11 -3.25
C ILE A 68 9.87 -19.74 -3.22
N SER A 69 9.24 -18.81 -2.51
CA SER A 69 9.73 -17.44 -2.34
C SER A 69 10.95 -17.39 -1.41
N TRP A 70 11.95 -16.58 -1.78
CA TRP A 70 13.08 -16.26 -0.91
C TRP A 70 12.71 -15.39 0.29
N VAL A 71 11.65 -14.59 0.17
CA VAL A 71 11.23 -13.66 1.22
C VAL A 71 10.40 -14.37 2.29
N GLU A 72 9.45 -15.23 1.86
CA GLU A 72 8.55 -15.92 2.78
C GLU A 72 9.20 -17.13 3.45
N PHE A 73 10.00 -17.91 2.68
CA PHE A 73 10.57 -19.17 3.16
C PHE A 73 12.06 -19.31 2.82
N PRO A 74 12.93 -18.40 3.34
CA PRO A 74 14.35 -18.35 2.94
C PRO A 74 15.10 -19.66 3.22
N LEU A 75 14.96 -20.23 4.41
CA LEU A 75 15.65 -21.46 4.81
C LEU A 75 15.17 -22.66 3.98
N LYS A 76 13.86 -22.80 3.79
CA LYS A 76 13.29 -23.87 2.98
C LYS A 76 13.76 -23.77 1.53
N ARG A 77 13.76 -22.55 0.96
CA ARG A 77 14.22 -22.30 -0.40
C ARG A 77 15.72 -22.63 -0.57
N PHE A 78 16.54 -22.25 0.41
CA PHE A 78 17.96 -22.55 0.41
C PHE A 78 18.23 -24.06 0.46
N ILE A 79 17.65 -24.77 1.42
CA ILE A 79 17.85 -26.22 1.57
C ILE A 79 17.39 -26.97 0.32
N ILE A 80 16.17 -26.69 -0.16
CA ILE A 80 15.63 -27.34 -1.37
C ILE A 80 16.48 -26.99 -2.60
N GLY A 81 16.92 -25.75 -2.72
CA GLY A 81 17.78 -25.32 -3.82
C GLY A 81 19.08 -26.10 -3.87
N VAL A 82 19.85 -26.13 -2.76
CA VAL A 82 21.12 -26.82 -2.67
C VAL A 82 20.95 -28.33 -2.84
N THR A 83 20.01 -28.95 -2.14
CA THR A 83 19.81 -30.41 -2.24
C THR A 83 19.36 -30.84 -3.64
N SER A 84 18.51 -30.09 -4.29
CA SER A 84 18.05 -30.38 -5.64
C SER A 84 19.18 -30.25 -6.68
N THR A 85 20.04 -29.23 -6.56
CA THR A 85 21.20 -29.06 -7.46
C THR A 85 22.23 -30.18 -7.25
N MET A 86 22.43 -30.64 -6.00
CA MET A 86 23.30 -31.79 -5.73
C MET A 86 22.76 -33.09 -6.35
N LEU A 87 21.48 -33.38 -6.14
CA LEU A 87 20.81 -34.54 -6.68
C LEU A 87 20.83 -34.56 -8.21
N TYR A 88 20.53 -33.41 -8.81
CA TYR A 88 20.62 -33.24 -10.27
C TYR A 88 22.04 -33.50 -10.79
N THR A 89 23.07 -32.96 -10.14
CA THR A 89 24.47 -33.14 -10.51
C THR A 89 24.88 -34.62 -10.50
N VAL A 90 24.57 -35.35 -9.42
CA VAL A 90 24.84 -36.80 -9.35
C VAL A 90 24.13 -37.53 -10.48
N SER A 91 22.84 -37.25 -10.70
CA SER A 91 22.06 -37.94 -11.73
C SER A 91 22.62 -37.69 -13.14
N VAL A 92 22.96 -36.45 -13.46
CA VAL A 92 23.45 -36.09 -14.79
C VAL A 92 24.87 -36.66 -15.03
N VAL A 93 25.76 -36.55 -14.04
CA VAL A 93 27.11 -37.13 -14.17
C VAL A 93 27.06 -38.64 -14.41
N MET A 94 26.26 -39.35 -13.60
CA MET A 94 26.10 -40.80 -13.76
C MET A 94 25.52 -41.20 -15.10
N ILE A 95 24.47 -40.51 -15.56
CA ILE A 95 23.83 -40.79 -16.84
C ILE A 95 24.83 -40.56 -17.99
N ILE A 96 25.52 -39.41 -18.00
CA ILE A 96 26.46 -39.09 -19.10
C ILE A 96 27.62 -40.08 -19.11
N VAL A 97 28.19 -40.45 -17.96
CA VAL A 97 29.28 -41.41 -17.87
C VAL A 97 28.85 -42.79 -18.37
N LEU A 98 27.70 -43.30 -17.89
CA LEU A 98 27.17 -44.61 -18.31
C LEU A 98 26.84 -44.66 -19.82
N VAL A 99 26.23 -43.62 -20.35
CA VAL A 99 25.96 -43.52 -21.80
C VAL A 99 27.26 -43.50 -22.59
N TRP A 100 28.23 -42.74 -22.15
CA TRP A 100 29.52 -42.61 -22.83
C TRP A 100 30.31 -43.95 -22.84
N GLU A 101 30.36 -44.68 -21.71
CA GLU A 101 30.96 -46.02 -21.64
C GLU A 101 30.27 -47.01 -22.56
N ARG A 102 28.95 -46.97 -22.63
CA ARG A 102 28.17 -47.88 -23.47
C ARG A 102 28.38 -47.64 -24.97
N VAL A 103 28.50 -46.35 -25.35
CA VAL A 103 28.64 -45.97 -26.77
C VAL A 103 30.09 -46.04 -27.24
N MET A 104 31.04 -45.61 -26.42
CA MET A 104 32.46 -45.48 -26.81
C MET A 104 33.32 -46.64 -26.35
N HIS A 105 32.76 -47.61 -25.60
CA HIS A 105 33.51 -48.75 -25.01
C HIS A 105 34.75 -48.32 -24.19
N PHE A 106 34.72 -47.08 -23.66
CA PHE A 106 35.82 -46.52 -22.88
C PHE A 106 35.44 -46.56 -21.38
N ARG A 107 36.31 -47.17 -20.54
CA ARG A 107 36.09 -47.24 -19.10
C ARG A 107 36.73 -46.04 -18.39
N PHE A 108 35.97 -45.34 -17.62
CA PHE A 108 36.51 -44.33 -16.71
C PHE A 108 37.12 -44.98 -15.48
N GLY A 109 38.24 -44.43 -14.97
CA GLY A 109 38.99 -45.05 -13.88
C GLY A 109 38.22 -45.10 -12.56
N SER A 110 37.67 -43.99 -12.10
CA SER A 110 36.95 -43.90 -10.83
C SER A 110 35.70 -43.04 -10.95
N TYR A 111 34.54 -43.67 -10.90
CA TYR A 111 33.23 -42.95 -10.84
C TYR A 111 33.14 -42.11 -9.59
N PHE A 112 33.65 -42.59 -8.47
CA PHE A 112 33.63 -41.86 -7.21
C PHE A 112 34.33 -40.51 -7.32
N GLU A 113 35.54 -40.47 -7.89
CA GLU A 113 36.30 -39.24 -8.07
C GLU A 113 35.58 -38.24 -8.97
N MET A 114 34.97 -38.69 -10.07
CA MET A 114 34.22 -37.84 -10.99
C MET A 114 32.97 -37.21 -10.32
N VAL A 115 32.18 -38.05 -9.64
CA VAL A 115 30.98 -37.58 -8.94
C VAL A 115 31.37 -36.65 -7.78
N PHE A 116 32.38 -37.07 -6.98
CA PHE A 116 32.81 -36.28 -5.82
C PHE A 116 33.35 -34.90 -6.21
N THR A 117 34.20 -34.84 -7.23
CA THR A 117 34.73 -33.57 -7.75
C THR A 117 33.61 -32.67 -8.29
N SER A 118 32.68 -33.23 -9.06
CA SER A 118 31.53 -32.50 -9.59
C SER A 118 30.62 -31.97 -8.47
N LEU A 119 30.43 -32.76 -7.41
CA LEU A 119 29.65 -32.34 -6.25
C LEU A 119 30.30 -31.19 -5.48
N ILE A 120 31.61 -31.25 -5.24
CA ILE A 120 32.35 -30.19 -4.56
C ILE A 120 32.21 -28.88 -5.33
N ILE A 121 32.50 -28.92 -6.64
CA ILE A 121 32.40 -27.72 -7.50
C ILE A 121 30.95 -27.17 -7.50
N THR A 122 29.99 -28.05 -7.72
CA THR A 122 28.55 -27.63 -7.73
C THR A 122 28.12 -27.06 -6.36
N PHE A 123 28.59 -27.65 -5.26
CA PHE A 123 28.29 -27.17 -3.93
C PHE A 123 28.74 -25.71 -3.71
N PHE A 124 29.99 -25.39 -4.02
CA PHE A 124 30.51 -24.04 -3.85
C PHE A 124 29.85 -23.05 -4.79
N ILE A 125 29.63 -23.42 -6.05
CA ILE A 125 28.91 -22.57 -7.01
C ILE A 125 27.44 -22.34 -6.55
N SER A 126 26.75 -23.38 -6.15
CA SER A 126 25.39 -23.34 -5.66
C SER A 126 25.27 -22.47 -4.41
N LEU A 127 26.18 -22.65 -3.44
CA LEU A 127 26.25 -21.84 -2.23
C LEU A 127 26.42 -20.36 -2.56
N PHE A 128 27.33 -20.02 -3.46
CA PHE A 128 27.55 -18.64 -3.88
C PHE A 128 26.34 -18.03 -4.61
N LEU A 129 25.77 -18.75 -5.58
CA LEU A 129 24.67 -18.25 -6.39
C LEU A 129 23.39 -18.10 -5.56
N HIS A 130 23.06 -19.08 -4.72
CA HIS A 130 21.90 -19.02 -3.84
C HIS A 130 22.07 -17.95 -2.76
N GLY A 131 23.27 -17.82 -2.19
CA GLY A 131 23.61 -16.78 -1.24
C GLY A 131 23.48 -15.36 -1.83
N LYS A 132 24.02 -15.17 -3.04
CA LYS A 132 23.87 -13.90 -3.78
C LYS A 132 22.39 -13.57 -4.07
N GLU A 133 21.63 -14.53 -4.57
CA GLU A 133 20.20 -14.32 -4.88
C GLU A 133 19.41 -13.98 -3.61
N PHE A 134 19.66 -14.69 -2.52
CA PHE A 134 19.07 -14.40 -1.22
C PHE A 134 19.35 -12.96 -0.78
N LEU A 135 20.61 -12.53 -0.80
CA LEU A 135 21.00 -11.18 -0.38
C LEU A 135 20.35 -10.10 -1.23
N VAL A 136 20.28 -10.28 -2.55
CA VAL A 136 19.63 -9.33 -3.47
C VAL A 136 18.12 -9.23 -3.17
N ARG A 137 17.45 -10.37 -3.01
CA ARG A 137 16.00 -10.41 -2.74
C ARG A 137 15.68 -9.87 -1.35
N TRP A 138 16.49 -10.23 -0.35
CA TRP A 138 16.31 -9.71 1.00
C TRP A 138 16.49 -8.20 1.08
N LYS A 139 17.53 -7.66 0.41
CA LYS A 139 17.74 -6.21 0.33
C LYS A 139 16.57 -5.49 -0.34
N ALA A 140 16.08 -6.02 -1.45
CA ALA A 140 14.91 -5.45 -2.14
C ALA A 140 13.68 -5.44 -1.23
N ALA A 141 13.38 -6.57 -0.57
CA ALA A 141 12.25 -6.65 0.36
C ALA A 141 12.37 -5.69 1.56
N ALA A 142 13.59 -5.50 2.08
CA ALA A 142 13.83 -4.55 3.17
C ALA A 142 13.57 -3.09 2.73
N VAL A 143 13.99 -2.72 1.51
CA VAL A 143 13.72 -1.38 0.95
C VAL A 143 12.23 -1.17 0.72
N ASP A 144 11.53 -2.16 0.16
CA ASP A 144 10.08 -2.08 -0.09
C ASP A 144 9.29 -1.96 1.23
N ALA A 145 9.68 -2.71 2.25
CA ALA A 145 9.07 -2.63 3.59
C ALA A 145 9.29 -1.25 4.23
N GLU A 146 10.47 -0.65 4.09
CA GLU A 146 10.74 0.70 4.58
C GLU A 146 9.93 1.76 3.82
N ALA A 147 9.82 1.63 2.48
CA ALA A 147 9.00 2.53 1.66
C ALA A 147 7.53 2.48 2.07
N SER A 148 6.94 1.28 2.23
CA SER A 148 5.57 1.10 2.73
C SER A 148 5.35 1.70 4.11
N LYS A 149 6.33 1.54 5.01
CA LYS A 149 6.25 2.13 6.35
C LYS A 149 6.26 3.65 6.31
N ARG A 150 7.10 4.25 5.46
CA ARG A 150 7.15 5.71 5.25
C ARG A 150 5.83 6.22 4.66
N GLU A 151 5.28 5.54 3.67
CA GLU A 151 3.99 5.91 3.07
C GLU A 151 2.85 5.87 4.11
N SER A 152 2.80 4.83 4.93
CA SER A 152 1.85 4.73 6.04
C SER A 152 2.00 5.85 7.06
N MET A 153 3.25 6.19 7.44
CA MET A 153 3.52 7.31 8.34
C MET A 153 3.11 8.66 7.74
N MET A 154 3.37 8.89 6.46
CA MET A 154 2.96 10.11 5.75
C MET A 154 1.44 10.22 5.69
N ALA A 155 0.73 9.14 5.37
CA ALA A 155 -0.73 9.11 5.38
C ALA A 155 -1.30 9.41 6.78
N GLN A 156 -0.71 8.86 7.84
CA GLN A 156 -1.08 9.16 9.22
C GLN A 156 -0.80 10.63 9.58
N TYR A 157 0.36 11.17 9.17
CA TYR A 157 0.73 12.57 9.39
C TYR A 157 -0.23 13.53 8.65
N GLU A 158 -0.53 13.27 7.39
CA GLU A 158 -1.50 14.07 6.62
C GLU A 158 -2.90 14.00 7.22
N SER A 159 -3.33 12.83 7.65
CA SER A 159 -4.59 12.66 8.38
C SER A 159 -4.60 13.48 9.68
N LEU A 160 -3.51 13.45 10.45
CA LEU A 160 -3.36 14.25 11.68
C LEU A 160 -3.39 15.75 11.38
N LYS A 161 -2.63 16.20 10.37
CA LYS A 161 -2.58 17.61 9.94
C LYS A 161 -3.93 18.11 9.46
N SER A 162 -4.71 17.29 8.77
CA SER A 162 -6.03 17.68 8.25
C SER A 162 -7.10 17.82 9.34
N GLN A 163 -6.89 17.22 10.51
CA GLN A 163 -7.84 17.30 11.64
C GLN A 163 -7.89 18.70 12.29
N VAL A 164 -6.78 19.43 12.24
CA VAL A 164 -6.79 20.85 12.61
C VAL A 164 -7.03 21.62 11.32
N ASN A 165 -8.32 21.91 10.98
CA ASN A 165 -8.65 22.70 9.80
C ASN A 165 -7.93 24.07 9.88
N PRO A 166 -6.77 24.27 9.19
CA PRO A 166 -5.96 25.47 9.36
C PRO A 166 -6.73 26.73 8.93
N HIS A 167 -7.54 26.59 7.90
CA HIS A 167 -8.36 27.68 7.39
C HIS A 167 -9.43 28.13 8.41
N PHE A 168 -10.05 27.19 9.11
CA PHE A 168 -10.98 27.51 10.20
C PHE A 168 -10.27 28.22 11.35
N LEU A 169 -9.07 27.74 11.73
CA LEU A 169 -8.26 28.35 12.78
C LEU A 169 -7.86 29.79 12.42
N PHE A 170 -7.30 30.02 11.23
CA PHE A 170 -6.91 31.36 10.77
C PHE A 170 -8.10 32.32 10.74
N ASN A 171 -9.26 31.88 10.23
CA ASN A 171 -10.47 32.70 10.19
C ASN A 171 -11.00 33.00 11.59
N SER A 172 -10.91 32.04 12.51
CA SER A 172 -11.33 32.25 13.91
C SER A 172 -10.42 33.24 14.64
N LEU A 173 -9.09 33.14 14.43
CA LEU A 173 -8.14 34.10 15.02
C LEU A 173 -8.32 35.52 14.47
N ASN A 174 -8.57 35.67 13.16
CA ASN A 174 -8.87 36.97 12.56
C ASN A 174 -10.17 37.59 13.10
N ALA A 175 -11.22 36.79 13.26
CA ALA A 175 -12.47 37.25 13.86
C ALA A 175 -12.25 37.65 15.34
N LEU A 176 -11.48 36.87 16.08
CA LEU A 176 -11.15 37.18 17.48
C LEU A 176 -10.39 38.50 17.60
N THR A 177 -9.43 38.77 16.72
CA THR A 177 -8.62 40.01 16.74
C THR A 177 -9.51 41.23 16.65
N ASN A 178 -10.53 41.23 15.78
CA ASN A 178 -11.47 42.33 15.69
C ASN A 178 -12.36 42.42 16.95
N LEU A 179 -12.83 41.27 17.43
CA LEU A 179 -13.72 41.17 18.58
C LEU A 179 -13.08 41.66 19.88
N VAL A 180 -11.78 41.50 20.08
CA VAL A 180 -11.03 42.00 21.25
C VAL A 180 -11.13 43.53 21.38
N TYR A 181 -11.20 44.25 20.27
CA TYR A 181 -11.34 45.72 20.27
C TYR A 181 -12.79 46.17 20.35
N GLU A 182 -13.76 45.38 19.89
CA GLU A 182 -15.17 45.72 19.85
C GLU A 182 -15.93 45.34 21.13
N ASP A 183 -15.69 44.12 21.66
CA ASP A 183 -16.42 43.54 22.79
C ASP A 183 -15.58 42.47 23.48
N GLN A 184 -14.94 42.85 24.60
CA GLN A 184 -14.03 41.95 25.33
C GLN A 184 -14.74 40.74 25.96
N ASP A 185 -16.00 40.89 26.38
CA ASP A 185 -16.78 39.78 26.96
C ASP A 185 -17.11 38.74 25.89
N LYS A 186 -17.51 39.20 24.69
CA LYS A 186 -17.70 38.30 23.55
C LYS A 186 -16.41 37.68 23.11
N ALA A 187 -15.28 38.39 23.12
CA ALA A 187 -13.95 37.82 22.81
C ALA A 187 -13.58 36.71 23.79
N ALA A 188 -13.78 36.91 25.10
CA ALA A 188 -13.54 35.88 26.11
C ALA A 188 -14.43 34.64 25.87
N LYS A 189 -15.69 34.83 25.57
CA LYS A 189 -16.64 33.77 25.23
C LYS A 189 -16.19 33.04 23.95
N PHE A 190 -15.73 33.78 22.94
CA PHE A 190 -15.20 33.21 21.68
C PHE A 190 -14.03 32.29 21.91
N ILE A 191 -13.06 32.70 22.74
CA ILE A 191 -11.88 31.88 23.11
C ILE A 191 -12.33 30.58 23.78
N LYS A 192 -13.28 30.67 24.71
CA LYS A 192 -13.81 29.49 25.40
C LYS A 192 -14.46 28.52 24.43
N GLN A 193 -15.33 28.99 23.53
CA GLN A 193 -16.01 28.16 22.55
C GLN A 193 -15.02 27.57 21.54
N LEU A 194 -14.00 28.32 21.12
CA LEU A 194 -12.93 27.80 20.25
C LEU A 194 -12.15 26.67 20.91
N SER A 195 -11.84 26.83 22.21
CA SER A 195 -11.18 25.78 22.99
C SER A 195 -12.03 24.51 23.11
N GLU A 196 -13.36 24.66 23.33
CA GLU A 196 -14.31 23.55 23.39
C GLU A 196 -14.39 22.79 22.03
N VAL A 197 -14.43 23.53 20.92
CA VAL A 197 -14.42 22.95 19.56
C VAL A 197 -13.15 22.11 19.34
N TYR A 198 -11.97 22.64 19.62
CA TYR A 198 -10.74 21.90 19.42
C TYR A 198 -10.58 20.71 20.37
N ARG A 199 -11.02 20.85 21.63
CA ARG A 199 -11.02 19.73 22.58
C ARG A 199 -11.88 18.59 22.06
N TYR A 200 -13.10 18.87 21.62
CA TYR A 200 -14.00 17.85 21.07
C TYR A 200 -13.38 17.14 19.84
N VAL A 201 -12.80 17.89 18.89
CA VAL A 201 -12.13 17.32 17.73
C VAL A 201 -10.99 16.36 18.13
N LEU A 202 -10.22 16.70 19.17
CA LEU A 202 -9.15 15.85 19.67
C LEU A 202 -9.67 14.61 20.42
N ASP A 203 -10.69 14.77 21.26
CA ASP A 203 -11.24 13.71 22.12
C ASP A 203 -12.02 12.65 21.30
N THR A 204 -12.65 13.08 20.20
CA THR A 204 -13.45 12.18 19.34
C THR A 204 -12.67 11.55 18.19
N ARG A 205 -11.36 11.82 18.10
CA ARG A 205 -10.50 11.40 16.99
C ARG A 205 -10.56 9.91 16.67
N ASN A 206 -10.59 9.06 17.71
CA ASN A 206 -10.56 7.60 17.58
C ASN A 206 -11.93 6.95 17.84
N ARG A 207 -12.99 7.76 17.94
CA ARG A 207 -14.34 7.27 18.17
C ARG A 207 -15.07 7.10 16.84
N GLU A 208 -15.67 5.96 16.64
CA GLU A 208 -16.46 5.68 15.44
C GLU A 208 -17.80 6.40 15.50
N VAL A 209 -18.40 6.44 16.69
CA VAL A 209 -19.68 7.08 16.97
C VAL A 209 -19.64 7.83 18.30
N VAL A 210 -20.48 8.85 18.42
CA VAL A 210 -20.74 9.65 19.64
C VAL A 210 -22.24 9.75 19.88
N GLY A 211 -22.66 10.10 21.08
CA GLY A 211 -24.06 10.41 21.37
C GLY A 211 -24.51 11.67 20.63
N LEU A 212 -25.76 11.69 20.15
CA LEU A 212 -26.31 12.85 19.44
C LEU A 212 -26.24 14.12 20.30
N GLU A 213 -26.49 14.02 21.60
CA GLU A 213 -26.42 15.18 22.50
C GLU A 213 -25.02 15.76 22.63
N GLU A 214 -24.01 14.88 22.71
CA GLU A 214 -22.59 15.28 22.72
C GLU A 214 -22.20 16.02 21.42
N GLU A 215 -22.60 15.49 20.25
CA GLU A 215 -22.40 16.13 18.95
C GLU A 215 -23.14 17.47 18.85
N LEU A 216 -24.37 17.57 19.38
CA LEU A 216 -25.14 18.83 19.39
C LEU A 216 -24.54 19.89 20.32
N GLN A 217 -23.97 19.49 21.44
CA GLN A 217 -23.25 20.40 22.33
C GLN A 217 -22.01 21.00 21.65
N PHE A 218 -21.22 20.16 21.00
CA PHE A 218 -20.10 20.60 20.16
C PHE A 218 -20.60 21.52 19.02
N LEU A 219 -21.66 21.11 18.32
CA LEU A 219 -22.23 21.89 17.23
C LEU A 219 -22.64 23.28 17.66
N LYS A 220 -23.25 23.45 18.84
CA LYS A 220 -23.62 24.77 19.39
C LYS A 220 -22.37 25.65 19.56
N ALA A 221 -21.27 25.11 20.07
CA ALA A 221 -20.00 25.84 20.20
C ALA A 221 -19.46 26.27 18.84
N TYR A 222 -19.44 25.36 17.87
CA TYR A 222 -19.01 25.63 16.49
C TYR A 222 -19.89 26.73 15.82
N LEU A 223 -21.20 26.61 15.97
CA LEU A 223 -22.16 27.57 15.39
C LEU A 223 -22.01 28.97 16.00
N PHE A 224 -21.72 29.09 17.29
CA PHE A 224 -21.43 30.38 17.90
C PHE A 224 -20.24 31.06 17.22
N LEU A 225 -19.16 30.33 16.91
CA LEU A 225 -18.02 30.89 16.20
C LEU A 225 -18.36 31.32 14.77
N GLN A 226 -19.20 30.56 14.07
CA GLN A 226 -19.68 30.93 12.74
C GLN A 226 -20.60 32.14 12.76
N GLN A 227 -21.44 32.26 13.78
CA GLN A 227 -22.37 33.40 13.93
C GLN A 227 -21.63 34.71 14.17
N ILE A 228 -20.53 34.70 14.91
CA ILE A 228 -19.66 35.88 15.06
C ILE A 228 -19.11 36.33 13.71
N ARG A 229 -18.79 35.37 12.82
CA ARG A 229 -18.19 35.65 11.50
C ARG A 229 -19.22 36.14 10.48
N PHE A 230 -20.41 35.52 10.44
CA PHE A 230 -21.40 35.77 9.39
C PHE A 230 -22.59 36.63 9.85
N GLY A 231 -22.78 36.81 11.16
CA GLY A 231 -23.91 37.56 11.73
C GLY A 231 -25.26 36.99 11.28
N ASP A 232 -26.21 37.85 11.04
CA ASP A 232 -27.58 37.50 10.64
C ASP A 232 -27.69 36.91 9.22
N LYS A 233 -26.61 36.93 8.46
CA LYS A 233 -26.55 36.35 7.11
C LYS A 233 -26.56 34.82 7.14
N LEU A 234 -26.27 34.20 8.30
CA LEU A 234 -26.30 32.75 8.52
C LEU A 234 -27.36 32.41 9.56
N GLN A 235 -28.44 31.76 9.13
CA GLN A 235 -29.55 31.35 9.97
C GLN A 235 -29.55 29.83 10.14
N ILE A 236 -29.56 29.35 11.39
CA ILE A 236 -29.50 27.90 11.67
C ILE A 236 -30.63 27.55 12.64
N LYS A 237 -31.42 26.53 12.26
CA LYS A 237 -32.52 25.98 13.05
C LYS A 237 -32.26 24.53 13.36
N ILE A 238 -32.27 24.15 14.63
CA ILE A 238 -32.07 22.79 15.13
C ILE A 238 -33.37 22.30 15.75
N GLU A 239 -33.97 21.28 15.14
CA GLU A 239 -35.25 20.68 15.51
C GLU A 239 -35.07 19.16 15.72
N LEU A 240 -34.15 18.77 16.60
CA LEU A 240 -33.77 17.38 16.87
C LEU A 240 -34.17 16.92 18.29
N ASN A 241 -35.28 17.40 18.80
CA ASN A 241 -35.74 17.09 20.16
C ASN A 241 -36.23 15.64 20.27
N GLY A 242 -35.81 14.95 21.32
CA GLY A 242 -36.29 13.61 21.65
C GLY A 242 -35.75 12.47 20.78
N VAL A 243 -34.69 12.73 20.01
CA VAL A 243 -34.02 11.69 19.24
C VAL A 243 -32.78 11.20 20.02
N GLU A 244 -32.78 9.94 20.39
CA GLU A 244 -31.61 9.27 20.96
C GLU A 244 -30.99 8.39 19.89
N SER A 245 -29.87 8.78 19.35
CA SER A 245 -29.14 8.01 18.33
C SER A 245 -27.66 8.31 18.39
N PRO A 246 -26.77 7.34 18.26
CA PRO A 246 -25.36 7.61 17.97
C PRO A 246 -25.24 8.25 16.57
N VAL A 247 -24.21 9.08 16.39
CA VAL A 247 -23.85 9.70 15.11
C VAL A 247 -22.34 9.63 14.88
N ALA A 248 -21.90 9.70 13.64
CA ALA A 248 -20.47 9.85 13.36
C ALA A 248 -19.98 11.22 13.85
N PRO A 249 -18.85 11.30 14.59
CA PRO A 249 -18.32 12.58 15.07
C PRO A 249 -18.09 13.57 13.92
N LEU A 250 -18.38 14.85 14.18
CA LEU A 250 -18.21 15.98 13.23
C LEU A 250 -19.10 15.90 11.98
N ALA A 251 -20.07 14.99 11.92
CA ALA A 251 -20.91 14.81 10.74
C ALA A 251 -21.72 16.07 10.42
N PHE A 252 -22.36 16.68 11.41
CA PHE A 252 -23.13 17.91 11.22
C PHE A 252 -22.24 19.11 10.88
N GLN A 253 -21.07 19.23 11.52
CA GLN A 253 -20.10 20.28 11.18
C GLN A 253 -19.72 20.20 9.70
N MET A 254 -19.34 19.02 9.21
CA MET A 254 -18.94 18.83 7.81
C MET A 254 -20.06 19.20 6.83
N LEU A 255 -21.31 18.88 7.15
CA LEU A 255 -22.46 19.23 6.30
C LEU A 255 -22.74 20.74 6.32
N ILE A 256 -22.64 21.38 7.48
CA ILE A 256 -22.80 22.84 7.62
C ILE A 256 -21.64 23.58 6.93
N GLU A 257 -20.40 23.10 7.10
CA GLU A 257 -19.24 23.66 6.40
C GLU A 257 -19.40 23.55 4.88
N ASN A 258 -19.92 22.43 4.40
CA ASN A 258 -20.25 22.23 2.99
C ASN A 258 -21.30 23.24 2.51
N ALA A 259 -22.37 23.47 3.27
CA ALA A 259 -23.37 24.47 2.96
C ALA A 259 -22.77 25.89 2.89
N ILE A 260 -21.95 26.28 3.87
CA ILE A 260 -21.25 27.58 3.92
C ILE A 260 -20.31 27.77 2.74
N LYS A 261 -19.59 26.71 2.38
CA LYS A 261 -18.57 26.74 1.31
C LYS A 261 -19.18 26.93 -0.07
N HIS A 262 -20.29 26.26 -0.35
CA HIS A 262 -20.86 26.17 -1.69
C HIS A 262 -21.99 27.19 -1.98
N ASN A 263 -22.42 27.95 -0.97
CA ASN A 263 -23.47 28.94 -1.14
C ASN A 263 -22.96 30.37 -0.95
N VAL A 264 -23.59 31.32 -1.63
CA VAL A 264 -23.43 32.74 -1.37
C VAL A 264 -24.12 33.06 -0.03
N ILE A 265 -23.46 33.88 0.78
CA ILE A 265 -23.99 34.32 2.08
C ILE A 265 -24.05 35.85 2.06
N SER A 266 -25.22 36.41 1.85
CA SER A 266 -25.42 37.86 1.78
C SER A 266 -26.50 38.30 2.77
N GLN A 267 -26.69 39.61 2.90
CA GLN A 267 -27.71 40.17 3.76
C GLN A 267 -29.10 40.14 3.09
N GLU A 268 -29.09 40.26 1.75
CA GLU A 268 -30.34 40.21 0.95
C GLU A 268 -30.87 38.76 0.89
N ASP A 269 -29.99 37.79 0.81
CA ASP A 269 -30.31 36.36 0.73
C ASP A 269 -29.52 35.58 1.80
N PRO A 270 -30.03 35.49 3.03
CA PRO A 270 -29.35 34.72 4.09
C PRO A 270 -29.29 33.23 3.80
N LEU A 271 -28.18 32.61 4.15
CA LEU A 271 -28.08 31.14 4.11
C LEU A 271 -28.83 30.55 5.30
N THR A 272 -29.87 29.80 5.02
CA THR A 272 -30.67 29.12 6.04
C THR A 272 -30.39 27.65 6.05
N ILE A 273 -29.95 27.10 7.19
CA ILE A 273 -29.69 25.69 7.40
C ILE A 273 -30.63 25.12 8.46
N ARG A 274 -31.25 23.99 8.17
CA ARG A 274 -32.18 23.32 9.09
C ARG A 274 -31.66 21.92 9.41
N LEU A 275 -31.63 21.60 10.69
CA LEU A 275 -31.33 20.24 11.19
C LEU A 275 -32.61 19.71 11.82
N TYR A 276 -33.15 18.62 11.30
CA TYR A 276 -34.36 18.00 11.83
C TYR A 276 -34.30 16.47 11.68
N SER A 277 -35.20 15.76 12.33
CA SER A 277 -35.33 14.33 12.23
C SER A 277 -36.59 13.91 11.48
N THR A 278 -36.50 12.81 10.78
CA THR A 278 -37.63 12.02 10.27
C THR A 278 -37.61 10.66 10.98
N GLN A 279 -38.55 9.76 10.65
CA GLN A 279 -38.60 8.43 11.29
C GLN A 279 -37.30 7.65 11.25
N ASN A 280 -36.54 7.76 10.14
CA ASN A 280 -35.36 6.93 9.90
C ASN A 280 -34.09 7.74 9.67
N TYR A 281 -34.16 9.07 9.56
CA TYR A 281 -33.05 9.89 9.16
C TYR A 281 -32.92 11.17 9.98
N LEU A 282 -31.66 11.55 10.26
CA LEU A 282 -31.29 12.90 10.65
C LEU A 282 -31.01 13.69 9.37
N VAL A 283 -31.63 14.82 9.20
CA VAL A 283 -31.63 15.62 7.96
C VAL A 283 -30.92 16.94 8.19
N VAL A 284 -29.96 17.25 7.33
CA VAL A 284 -29.35 18.58 7.21
C VAL A 284 -29.77 19.16 5.85
N GLU A 285 -30.48 20.27 5.88
CA GLU A 285 -31.02 20.89 4.69
C GLU A 285 -30.65 22.37 4.63
N ASN A 286 -30.32 22.90 3.46
CA ASN A 286 -30.08 24.33 3.26
C ASN A 286 -30.73 24.84 1.98
N ASN A 287 -31.04 26.14 1.94
CA ASN A 287 -31.38 26.83 0.70
C ASN A 287 -30.17 26.87 -0.23
N LEU A 288 -30.42 26.76 -1.54
CA LEU A 288 -29.36 26.65 -2.53
C LEU A 288 -29.12 27.99 -3.24
N GLN A 289 -27.96 28.58 -3.00
CA GLN A 289 -27.52 29.86 -3.56
C GLN A 289 -26.11 29.65 -4.14
N LYS A 290 -26.01 28.88 -5.24
CA LYS A 290 -24.72 28.44 -5.78
C LYS A 290 -23.75 29.59 -6.03
N LYS A 291 -22.58 29.52 -5.43
CA LYS A 291 -21.43 30.34 -5.86
C LYS A 291 -21.03 29.90 -7.26
N SER A 292 -20.72 30.88 -8.14
CA SER A 292 -20.02 30.62 -9.39
C SER A 292 -18.55 30.30 -9.09
N VAL A 293 -18.28 29.15 -8.51
CA VAL A 293 -16.90 28.72 -8.23
C VAL A 293 -16.35 28.07 -9.49
N LEU A 294 -15.20 28.54 -9.96
CA LEU A 294 -14.38 27.84 -10.95
C LEU A 294 -14.10 26.41 -10.41
N ARG A 295 -14.25 25.42 -11.25
CA ARG A 295 -14.27 23.97 -10.95
C ARG A 295 -13.03 23.40 -10.24
N GLU A 296 -12.01 24.21 -9.94
CA GLU A 296 -10.70 23.74 -9.51
C GLU A 296 -10.52 23.58 -7.98
N ASP A 297 -11.41 24.08 -7.12
CA ASP A 297 -11.07 24.21 -5.70
C ASP A 297 -11.76 23.24 -4.72
N SER A 298 -12.44 22.21 -5.14
CA SER A 298 -12.81 21.15 -4.18
C SER A 298 -13.29 19.84 -4.81
N PRO A 299 -12.50 18.78 -4.72
CA PRO A 299 -13.09 17.45 -4.70
C PRO A 299 -14.01 17.37 -3.47
N GLY A 300 -15.22 16.82 -3.62
CA GLY A 300 -16.25 16.71 -2.59
C GLY A 300 -15.85 15.81 -1.38
N ILE A 301 -14.67 16.05 -0.82
CA ILE A 301 -14.00 15.24 0.20
C ILE A 301 -14.86 15.12 1.48
N GLY A 302 -15.54 16.18 1.88
CA GLY A 302 -16.33 16.17 3.11
C GLY A 302 -17.52 15.22 3.05
N LEU A 303 -18.33 15.31 2.01
CA LEU A 303 -19.51 14.44 1.82
C LEU A 303 -19.11 12.98 1.55
N ASP A 304 -18.04 12.78 0.81
CA ASP A 304 -17.47 11.44 0.54
C ASP A 304 -16.95 10.78 1.83
N ASN A 305 -16.33 11.55 2.72
CA ASN A 305 -15.87 11.05 4.01
C ASN A 305 -17.04 10.62 4.89
N ILE A 306 -18.11 11.43 4.94
CA ILE A 306 -19.33 11.06 5.68
C ILE A 306 -19.93 9.79 5.07
N ARG A 307 -20.04 9.71 3.73
CA ARG A 307 -20.58 8.53 3.04
C ARG A 307 -19.79 7.26 3.38
N LYS A 308 -18.47 7.31 3.30
CA LYS A 308 -17.61 6.19 3.67
C LYS A 308 -17.80 5.75 5.12
N ARG A 309 -17.88 6.69 6.07
CA ARG A 309 -18.13 6.35 7.47
C ARG A 309 -19.47 5.66 7.67
N TYR A 310 -20.54 6.19 7.10
CA TYR A 310 -21.88 5.61 7.25
C TYR A 310 -22.06 4.28 6.53
N THR A 311 -21.27 3.96 5.52
CA THR A 311 -21.23 2.62 4.89
C THR A 311 -20.78 1.53 5.88
N PHE A 312 -19.95 1.88 6.88
CA PHE A 312 -19.55 0.95 7.94
C PHE A 312 -20.50 0.95 9.14
N LEU A 313 -21.27 2.03 9.35
CA LEU A 313 -22.10 2.22 10.54
C LEU A 313 -23.57 1.82 10.33
N SER A 314 -24.04 1.73 9.09
CA SER A 314 -25.45 1.48 8.77
C SER A 314 -25.61 0.68 7.49
N ASP A 315 -26.59 -0.21 7.45
CA ASP A 315 -27.03 -0.91 6.24
C ASP A 315 -27.81 0.02 5.29
N GLN A 316 -28.32 1.16 5.81
CA GLN A 316 -29.02 2.16 5.02
C GLN A 316 -28.04 3.20 4.48
N PRO A 317 -28.10 3.54 3.18
CA PRO A 317 -27.21 4.53 2.59
C PRO A 317 -27.58 5.95 3.02
N ILE A 318 -26.60 6.86 2.96
CA ILE A 318 -26.85 8.30 3.01
C ILE A 318 -27.58 8.72 1.73
N GLU A 319 -28.65 9.49 1.89
CA GLU A 319 -29.39 10.07 0.77
C GLU A 319 -28.97 11.54 0.58
N VAL A 320 -28.68 11.91 -0.64
CA VAL A 320 -28.37 13.29 -1.03
C VAL A 320 -29.40 13.74 -2.06
N ASN A 321 -30.19 14.74 -1.71
CA ASN A 321 -31.22 15.27 -2.57
C ASN A 321 -30.94 16.75 -2.88
N GLN A 322 -30.99 17.10 -4.16
CA GLN A 322 -30.83 18.47 -4.62
C GLN A 322 -31.97 18.84 -5.55
N THR A 323 -32.64 19.92 -5.21
CA THR A 323 -33.63 20.59 -6.07
C THR A 323 -33.06 21.92 -6.57
N GLU A 324 -33.83 22.69 -7.28
CA GLU A 324 -33.43 24.06 -7.70
C GLU A 324 -33.19 25.00 -6.53
N LYS A 325 -33.91 24.80 -5.41
CA LYS A 325 -33.94 25.73 -4.26
C LYS A 325 -33.33 25.16 -2.97
N LEU A 326 -33.21 23.85 -2.87
CA LEU A 326 -32.81 23.18 -1.63
C LEU A 326 -31.77 22.11 -1.92
N PHE A 327 -30.85 21.97 -0.99
CA PHE A 327 -29.92 20.86 -0.89
C PHE A 327 -30.10 20.17 0.46
N SER A 328 -30.27 18.86 0.48
CA SER A 328 -30.40 18.10 1.72
C SER A 328 -29.61 16.84 1.73
N VAL A 329 -29.04 16.53 2.88
CA VAL A 329 -28.35 15.27 3.18
C VAL A 329 -29.08 14.58 4.33
N ARG A 330 -29.42 13.31 4.13
CA ARG A 330 -30.10 12.46 5.10
C ARG A 330 -29.15 11.41 5.62
N LEU A 331 -28.85 11.45 6.91
CA LEU A 331 -28.02 10.50 7.62
C LEU A 331 -28.91 9.46 8.29
N PRO A 332 -28.76 8.16 8.04
CA PRO A 332 -29.58 7.15 8.72
C PRO A 332 -29.40 7.23 10.23
N ILE A 333 -30.51 7.07 10.95
CA ILE A 333 -30.51 6.94 12.41
C ILE A 333 -29.85 5.60 12.75
N LEU A 334 -28.73 5.67 13.47
CA LEU A 334 -28.00 4.49 13.90
C LEU A 334 -28.73 3.85 15.09
N LYS A 335 -28.88 2.54 15.06
CA LYS A 335 -29.40 1.81 16.21
C LYS A 335 -28.36 1.84 17.31
N THR A 336 -28.76 2.18 18.52
CA THR A 336 -27.88 2.02 19.68
C THR A 336 -27.56 0.52 19.79
N ALA A 337 -26.31 0.14 19.51
CA ALA A 337 -25.88 -1.20 19.88
C ALA A 337 -25.96 -1.24 21.41
N LEU A 338 -26.93 -1.97 21.94
CA LEU A 338 -26.94 -2.33 23.34
C LEU A 338 -25.61 -3.06 23.62
N ALA A 339 -24.74 -2.38 24.40
CA ALA A 339 -23.45 -2.88 24.85
C ALA A 339 -23.66 -4.13 25.73
#